data_519c84a9490ff245d2afc55a5ae51531
#
_entry.id   519c84a9490ff245d2afc55a5ae51531
#
_cell.length_a   1.000
_cell.length_b   1.000
_cell.length_c   1.000
_cell.angle_alpha   90.00
_cell.angle_beta   90.00
_cell.angle_gamma   90.00
#
_symmetry.space_group_name_H-M   'P 1'
#
loop_
_entity.id
_entity.type
_entity.pdbx_description
1 polymer ?
#
loop_
_entity_poly.entity_id
_entity_poly.type
_entity_poly.pdbx_seq_one_letter_code
_entity_poly.pdbx_strand_id
1 'polypeptide(L)'
;MTEPTIARRLERRIILMTQDPEMIREVQACLEPPWEVTVVTDLEDLGAWNEVLLYRFLLLDLDEVDVFDPLDVIRMLRMEYQINLPVFCFGGDADIQDEMRLSRADRFFSREEMIQRLPEFLRQYDW
;
A
#
# COMPACT_ATOMS: atom_id res chain seq x y z
N MET A 1 10.35 15.02 -14.86
CA MET A 1 9.83 13.69 -14.50
C MET A 1 10.90 12.65 -14.75
N THR A 2 11.13 11.79 -13.79
CA THR A 2 12.15 10.73 -13.92
C THR A 2 11.52 9.52 -14.60
N GLU A 3 12.13 9.03 -15.66
CA GLU A 3 11.67 7.81 -16.31
C GLU A 3 12.00 6.58 -15.46
N PRO A 4 11.16 5.53 -15.47
CA PRO A 4 11.48 4.29 -14.80
C PRO A 4 12.74 3.66 -15.41
N THR A 5 13.65 3.27 -14.53
CA THR A 5 14.88 2.57 -14.91
C THR A 5 14.91 1.20 -14.27
N ILE A 6 15.78 0.31 -14.74
CA ILE A 6 15.95 -1.01 -14.12
C ILE A 6 16.37 -0.84 -12.65
N ALA A 7 17.29 0.09 -12.36
CA ALA A 7 17.73 0.34 -10.99
C ALA A 7 16.57 0.77 -10.09
N ARG A 8 15.71 1.67 -10.56
CA ARG A 8 14.54 2.11 -9.78
C ARG A 8 13.52 1.00 -9.58
N ARG A 9 13.33 0.16 -10.56
CA ARG A 9 12.41 -0.99 -10.45
C ARG A 9 12.91 -2.02 -9.45
N LEU A 10 14.20 -2.06 -9.17
CA LEU A 10 14.77 -2.97 -8.19
C LEU A 10 14.83 -2.38 -6.78
N GLU A 11 14.50 -1.11 -6.61
CA GLU A 11 14.38 -0.50 -5.28
C GLU A 11 13.28 -1.21 -4.48
N ARG A 12 13.54 -1.44 -3.20
CA ARG A 12 12.60 -2.14 -2.33
C ARG A 12 11.80 -1.12 -1.53
N ARG A 13 10.70 -0.63 -2.14
CA ARG A 13 9.86 0.40 -1.55
C ARG A 13 8.42 -0.07 -1.48
N ILE A 14 7.76 0.26 -0.38
CA ILE A 14 6.33 0.01 -0.18
C ILE A 14 5.62 1.32 0.14
N ILE A 15 4.31 1.34 -0.11
CA ILE A 15 3.45 2.47 0.22
C ILE A 15 2.64 2.10 1.45
N LEU A 16 2.54 3.03 2.41
CA LEU A 16 1.65 2.90 3.56
C LEU A 16 0.71 4.10 3.58
N MET A 17 -0.59 3.84 3.47
CA MET A 17 -1.62 4.88 3.52
C MET A 17 -2.33 4.82 4.85
N THR A 18 -1.90 5.66 5.79
CA THR A 18 -2.47 5.80 7.13
C THR A 18 -2.01 7.11 7.75
N GLN A 19 -2.73 7.60 8.73
CA GLN A 19 -2.28 8.69 9.62
C GLN A 19 -2.03 8.20 11.03
N ASP A 20 -2.19 6.92 11.32
CA ASP A 20 -1.99 6.35 12.64
C ASP A 20 -0.49 6.31 12.96
N PRO A 21 0.01 7.14 13.91
CA PRO A 21 1.45 7.18 14.20
C PRO A 21 1.99 5.88 14.75
N GLU A 22 1.17 5.12 15.47
CA GLU A 22 1.59 3.83 16.01
C GLU A 22 1.77 2.81 14.88
N MET A 23 0.84 2.77 13.93
CA MET A 23 0.94 1.90 12.76
C MET A 23 2.18 2.25 11.93
N ILE A 24 2.42 3.53 11.69
CA ILE A 24 3.61 3.98 10.95
C ILE A 24 4.87 3.49 11.64
N ARG A 25 4.95 3.64 12.97
CA ARG A 25 6.11 3.23 13.74
C ARG A 25 6.31 1.72 13.70
N GLU A 26 5.23 0.94 13.83
CA GLU A 26 5.29 -0.52 13.80
C GLU A 26 5.73 -1.04 12.42
N VAL A 27 5.22 -0.45 11.35
CA VAL A 27 5.65 -0.82 10.01
C VAL A 27 7.12 -0.48 9.80
N GLN A 28 7.55 0.71 10.18
CA GLN A 28 8.95 1.12 10.07
C GLN A 28 9.88 0.17 10.85
N ALA A 29 9.44 -0.29 12.00
CA ALA A 29 10.23 -1.22 12.83
C ALA A 29 10.40 -2.60 12.17
N CYS A 30 9.50 -3.01 11.28
CA CYS A 30 9.61 -4.27 10.55
C CYS A 30 10.58 -4.20 9.38
N LEU A 31 10.93 -3.01 8.93
CA LEU A 31 11.74 -2.83 7.73
C LEU A 31 13.22 -2.80 8.07
N GLU A 32 14.01 -3.55 7.30
CA GLU A 32 15.47 -3.49 7.36
C GLU A 32 15.99 -3.02 6.00
N PRO A 33 17.10 -2.27 5.95
CA PRO A 33 17.66 -1.88 4.67
C PRO A 33 17.87 -3.11 3.75
N PRO A 34 17.59 -3.02 2.46
CA PRO A 34 17.29 -1.79 1.69
C PRO A 34 15.81 -1.42 1.61
N TRP A 35 14.92 -2.03 2.40
CA TRP A 35 13.49 -1.73 2.36
C TRP A 35 13.21 -0.33 2.90
N GLU A 36 12.32 0.40 2.21
CA GLU A 36 11.86 1.72 2.61
C GLU A 36 10.33 1.80 2.50
N VAL A 37 9.72 2.55 3.40
CA VAL A 37 8.28 2.83 3.35
C VAL A 37 8.05 4.31 3.07
N THR A 38 7.12 4.60 2.15
CA THR A 38 6.65 5.95 1.89
C THR A 38 5.24 6.06 2.45
N VAL A 39 5.04 6.98 3.39
CA VAL A 39 3.76 7.18 4.06
C VAL A 39 3.04 8.36 3.40
N VAL A 40 1.86 8.12 2.86
CA VAL A 40 1.07 9.17 2.20
C VAL A 40 -0.42 8.98 2.53
N THR A 41 -1.19 10.03 2.35
CA THR A 41 -2.65 9.98 2.42
C THR A 41 -3.30 10.28 1.08
N ASP A 42 -2.51 10.54 0.06
CA ASP A 42 -2.96 10.79 -1.31
C ASP A 42 -1.94 10.18 -2.27
N LEU A 43 -2.40 9.29 -3.15
CA LEU A 43 -1.52 8.67 -4.14
C LEU A 43 -0.85 9.67 -5.06
N GLU A 44 -1.49 10.81 -5.32
CA GLU A 44 -0.91 11.85 -6.18
C GLU A 44 0.38 12.42 -5.60
N ASP A 45 0.58 12.34 -4.28
CA ASP A 45 1.83 12.77 -3.64
C ASP A 45 3.02 11.89 -4.03
N LEU A 46 2.78 10.69 -4.57
CA LEU A 46 3.83 9.79 -5.04
C LEU A 46 4.24 10.07 -6.49
N GLY A 47 3.51 10.92 -7.19
CA GLY A 47 3.72 11.18 -8.60
C GLY A 47 2.67 10.52 -9.47
N ALA A 48 2.95 10.39 -10.77
CA ALA A 48 2.04 9.78 -11.73
C ALA A 48 2.06 8.25 -11.63
N TRP A 49 1.21 7.59 -12.43
CA TRP A 49 1.08 6.13 -12.43
C TRP A 49 2.41 5.39 -12.63
N ASN A 50 3.30 5.94 -13.44
CA ASN A 50 4.60 5.33 -13.73
C ASN A 50 5.58 5.39 -12.55
N GLU A 51 5.33 6.25 -11.57
CA GLU A 51 6.05 6.25 -10.30
C GLU A 51 5.42 5.26 -9.31
N VAL A 52 4.08 5.25 -9.24
CA VAL A 52 3.35 4.39 -8.31
C VAL A 52 3.61 2.90 -8.61
N LEU A 53 3.68 2.51 -9.87
CA LEU A 53 3.91 1.12 -10.25
C LEU A 53 5.30 0.57 -9.87
N LEU A 54 6.23 1.46 -9.48
CA LEU A 54 7.58 1.03 -9.07
C LEU A 54 7.64 0.53 -7.63
N TYR A 55 6.59 0.76 -6.85
CA TYR A 55 6.50 0.22 -5.49
C TYR A 55 6.16 -1.26 -5.52
N ARG A 56 6.54 -1.98 -4.48
CA ARG A 56 6.33 -3.43 -4.42
C ARG A 56 4.90 -3.80 -4.05
N PHE A 57 4.31 -3.07 -3.10
CA PHE A 57 2.91 -3.23 -2.71
C PHE A 57 2.44 -2.01 -1.90
N LEU A 58 1.13 -1.96 -1.68
CA LEU A 58 0.47 -0.92 -0.90
C LEU A 58 -0.18 -1.54 0.32
N LEU A 59 0.08 -0.94 1.49
CA LEU A 59 -0.65 -1.23 2.72
C LEU A 59 -1.68 -0.12 2.91
N LEU A 60 -2.96 -0.46 2.92
CA LEU A 60 -4.06 0.49 2.92
C LEU A 60 -4.91 0.36 4.18
N ASP A 61 -4.97 1.44 4.96
CA ASP A 61 -5.74 1.50 6.21
C ASP A 61 -7.20 1.80 5.91
N LEU A 62 -8.08 0.84 6.17
CA LEU A 62 -9.52 0.97 5.93
C LEU A 62 -10.23 1.74 7.05
N ASP A 63 -9.56 2.05 8.15
CA ASP A 63 -10.14 2.84 9.24
C ASP A 63 -9.97 4.35 9.04
N GLU A 64 -9.22 4.77 8.00
CA GLU A 64 -8.89 6.19 7.74
C GLU A 64 -9.94 6.89 6.84
N VAL A 65 -11.22 6.55 7.02
CA VAL A 65 -12.30 7.04 6.14
C VAL A 65 -12.52 8.55 6.21
N ASP A 66 -12.05 9.20 7.27
CA ASP A 66 -12.16 10.66 7.44
C ASP A 66 -11.01 11.42 6.76
N VAL A 67 -9.96 10.73 6.36
CA VAL A 67 -8.76 11.32 5.77
C VAL A 67 -8.74 11.13 4.26
N PHE A 68 -9.08 9.94 3.81
CA PHE A 68 -9.22 9.60 2.40
C PHE A 68 -10.26 8.50 2.25
N ASP A 69 -10.77 8.34 1.04
CA ASP A 69 -11.71 7.26 0.75
C ASP A 69 -10.93 6.07 0.17
N PRO A 70 -10.86 4.93 0.89
CA PRO A 70 -10.14 3.75 0.36
C PRO A 70 -10.68 3.26 -0.98
N LEU A 71 -11.98 3.43 -1.26
CA LEU A 71 -12.56 3.06 -2.55
C LEU A 71 -12.01 3.91 -3.69
N ASP A 72 -11.80 5.21 -3.45
CA ASP A 72 -11.20 6.09 -4.44
C ASP A 72 -9.74 5.68 -4.72
N VAL A 73 -9.02 5.26 -3.70
CA VAL A 73 -7.63 4.78 -3.85
C VAL A 73 -7.57 3.56 -4.77
N ILE A 74 -8.40 2.55 -4.50
CA ILE A 74 -8.36 1.32 -5.30
C ILE A 74 -8.87 1.57 -6.72
N ARG A 75 -9.87 2.42 -6.89
CA ARG A 75 -10.37 2.80 -8.21
C ARG A 75 -9.32 3.53 -9.03
N MET A 76 -8.58 4.45 -8.39
CA MET A 76 -7.48 5.14 -9.07
C MET A 76 -6.45 4.15 -9.59
N LEU A 77 -6.05 3.19 -8.77
CA LEU A 77 -5.07 2.18 -9.16
C LEU A 77 -5.57 1.27 -10.29
N ARG A 78 -6.79 0.75 -10.16
CA ARG A 78 -7.30 -0.27 -11.08
C ARG A 78 -7.92 0.30 -12.35
N MET A 79 -8.59 1.46 -12.25
CA MET A 79 -9.37 2.02 -13.35
C MET A 79 -8.67 3.20 -14.04
N GLU A 80 -8.10 4.12 -13.27
CA GLU A 80 -7.42 5.28 -13.87
C GLU A 80 -6.00 4.95 -14.28
N TYR A 81 -5.20 4.38 -13.38
CA TYR A 81 -3.81 4.02 -13.66
C TYR A 81 -3.68 2.69 -14.38
N GLN A 82 -4.66 1.80 -14.24
CA GLN A 82 -4.68 0.45 -14.83
C GLN A 82 -3.46 -0.37 -14.46
N ILE A 83 -3.08 -0.35 -13.18
CA ILE A 83 -1.93 -1.11 -12.67
C ILE A 83 -2.38 -2.15 -11.65
N ASN A 84 -1.64 -3.25 -11.59
CA ASN A 84 -1.91 -4.40 -10.71
C ASN A 84 -1.01 -4.40 -9.47
N LEU A 85 -0.69 -3.21 -8.96
CA LEU A 85 0.04 -3.12 -7.70
C LEU A 85 -0.72 -3.90 -6.62
N PRO A 86 -0.07 -4.86 -5.90
CA PRO A 86 -0.76 -5.56 -4.83
C PRO A 86 -1.22 -4.60 -3.73
N VAL A 87 -2.47 -4.74 -3.30
CA VAL A 87 -3.06 -3.90 -2.26
C VAL A 87 -3.51 -4.79 -1.11
N PHE A 88 -2.86 -4.63 0.03
CA PHE A 88 -3.17 -5.33 1.27
C PHE A 88 -3.87 -4.37 2.20
N CYS A 89 -5.13 -4.66 2.50
CA CYS A 89 -5.97 -3.81 3.35
C CYS A 89 -5.92 -4.29 4.79
N PHE A 90 -5.97 -3.38 5.74
CA PHE A 90 -6.05 -3.74 7.15
C PHE A 90 -7.08 -2.86 7.86
N GLY A 91 -7.71 -3.41 8.90
CA GLY A 91 -8.80 -2.75 9.60
C GLY A 91 -10.09 -2.76 8.80
N GLY A 92 -10.96 -1.81 9.10
CA GLY A 92 -12.28 -1.67 8.47
C GLY A 92 -13.30 -2.67 8.98
N ASP A 93 -14.57 -2.38 8.69
CA ASP A 93 -15.66 -3.30 8.98
C ASP A 93 -15.95 -4.21 7.77
N ALA A 94 -16.91 -5.12 7.93
CA ALA A 94 -17.26 -6.08 6.88
C ALA A 94 -17.77 -5.38 5.61
N ASP A 95 -18.50 -4.27 5.75
CA ASP A 95 -19.08 -3.57 4.62
C ASP A 95 -17.99 -2.94 3.74
N ILE A 96 -17.03 -2.23 4.34
CA ILE A 96 -15.95 -1.63 3.55
C ILE A 96 -15.04 -2.71 2.97
N GLN A 97 -14.80 -3.79 3.69
CA GLN A 97 -14.01 -4.91 3.16
C GLN A 97 -14.68 -5.54 1.94
N ASP A 98 -16.00 -5.74 1.96
CA ASP A 98 -16.73 -6.29 0.83
C ASP A 98 -16.67 -5.37 -0.38
N GLU A 99 -16.84 -4.05 -0.18
CA GLU A 99 -16.73 -3.07 -1.26
C GLU A 99 -15.33 -3.05 -1.86
N MET A 100 -14.30 -3.12 -1.03
CA MET A 100 -12.91 -3.14 -1.48
C MET A 100 -12.60 -4.43 -2.25
N ARG A 101 -13.16 -5.55 -1.82
CA ARG A 101 -12.99 -6.84 -2.52
C ARG A 101 -13.60 -6.79 -3.91
N LEU A 102 -14.78 -6.20 -4.03
CA LEU A 102 -15.43 -6.00 -5.34
C LEU A 102 -14.64 -5.06 -6.24
N SER A 103 -13.88 -4.16 -5.65
CA SER A 103 -13.03 -3.22 -6.38
C SER A 103 -11.61 -3.75 -6.65
N ARG A 104 -11.39 -5.04 -6.42
CA ARG A 104 -10.16 -5.77 -6.74
C ARG A 104 -8.97 -5.48 -5.82
N ALA A 105 -9.23 -5.15 -4.56
CA ALA A 105 -8.19 -5.21 -3.54
C ALA A 105 -7.81 -6.69 -3.32
N ASP A 106 -6.57 -6.95 -2.97
CA ASP A 106 -6.03 -8.32 -3.03
C ASP A 106 -6.25 -9.12 -1.75
N ARG A 107 -5.95 -8.55 -0.58
CA ARG A 107 -6.03 -9.28 0.68
C ARG A 107 -6.45 -8.37 1.81
N PHE A 108 -6.98 -8.98 2.89
CA PHE A 108 -7.54 -8.27 4.04
C PHE A 108 -7.03 -8.88 5.33
N PHE A 109 -6.66 -8.02 6.28
CA PHE A 109 -6.09 -8.42 7.56
C PHE A 109 -6.64 -7.53 8.67
N SER A 110 -6.65 -8.04 9.91
CA SER A 110 -6.75 -7.16 11.07
C SER A 110 -5.46 -6.34 11.17
N ARG A 111 -5.49 -5.26 11.97
CA ARG A 111 -4.30 -4.44 12.18
C ARG A 111 -3.14 -5.26 12.74
N GLU A 112 -3.43 -6.14 13.69
CA GLU A 112 -2.42 -7.00 14.30
C GLU A 112 -1.87 -8.03 13.32
N GLU A 113 -2.75 -8.68 12.56
CA GLU A 113 -2.33 -9.67 11.56
C GLU A 113 -1.43 -9.06 10.50
N MET A 114 -1.74 -7.85 10.05
CA MET A 114 -0.94 -7.19 9.02
C MET A 114 0.51 -7.03 9.50
N ILE A 115 0.69 -6.56 10.73
CA ILE A 115 2.04 -6.39 11.30
C ILE A 115 2.74 -7.74 11.45
N GLN A 116 2.03 -8.76 11.92
CA GLN A 116 2.59 -10.10 12.06
C GLN A 116 2.99 -10.72 10.73
N ARG A 117 2.22 -10.43 9.67
CA ARG A 117 2.45 -10.99 8.34
C ARG A 117 3.42 -10.17 7.49
N LEU A 118 3.69 -8.93 7.87
CA LEU A 118 4.52 -8.02 7.08
C LEU A 118 5.90 -8.59 6.74
N PRO A 119 6.66 -9.21 7.66
CA PRO A 119 7.94 -9.81 7.30
C PRO A 119 7.83 -10.86 6.19
N GLU A 120 6.72 -11.61 6.17
CA GLU A 120 6.45 -12.61 5.14
C GLU A 120 6.22 -11.94 3.78
N PHE A 121 5.45 -10.85 3.75
CA PHE A 121 5.23 -10.08 2.52
C PHE A 121 6.55 -9.52 1.98
N LEU A 122 7.38 -8.98 2.85
CA LEU A 122 8.68 -8.44 2.45
C LEU A 122 9.54 -9.52 1.79
N ARG A 123 9.53 -10.74 2.31
CA ARG A 123 10.24 -11.86 1.68
C ARG A 123 9.63 -12.25 0.34
N GLN A 124 8.31 -12.27 0.26
CA GLN A 124 7.59 -12.65 -0.96
C GLN A 124 7.86 -11.69 -2.12
N TYR A 125 8.00 -10.41 -1.83
CA TYR A 125 8.19 -9.36 -2.83
C TYR A 125 9.64 -8.88 -2.93
N ASP A 126 10.57 -9.65 -2.40
CA ASP A 126 12.00 -9.35 -2.42
C ASP A 126 12.67 -10.06 -3.62
N TRP A 127 12.34 -9.58 -4.81
CA TRP A 127 12.92 -10.10 -6.04
C TRP A 127 13.74 -9.07 -6.80
#